data_6e2044fa4953ae74801584f846de0ca9
#
_entry.id   6e2044fa4953ae74801584f846de0ca9
#
_cell.length_a   1.000
_cell.length_b   1.000
_cell.length_c   1.000
_cell.angle_alpha   90.00
_cell.angle_beta   90.00
_cell.angle_gamma   90.00
#
_symmetry.space_group_name_H-M   'P 1'
#
loop_
_entity.id
_entity.type
_entity.pdbx_description
1 polymer ?
#
loop_
_entity_poly.entity_id
_entity_poly.type
_entity_poly.pdbx_seq_one_letter_code
_entity_poly.pdbx_strand_id
1 'polypeptide(L)'
;MKKILKMIVIIIGAIIALLAGVYAYYGGFSKITFNEIERGGDVLVYENVVGDYKQAATVSDRVYNILLNDYNIETFKGFGIYYDNPANVEKSKMRSEVGCIMETMPGSITVSQIETQFNIKELPQGKYLSIEFPFKGSMSILVGIMRVYPALNKYIERNGLDSEGAIMEIYDVPNKKIIYLKAI
;
A
#
# COMPACT_ATOMS: atom_id res chain seq x y z
N MET A 1 -3.23 -18.46 -46.63
CA MET A 1 -2.61 -18.84 -45.36
C MET A 1 -1.49 -17.88 -44.90
N LYS A 2 -0.41 -17.62 -45.65
CA LYS A 2 0.71 -16.73 -45.25
C LYS A 2 0.30 -15.30 -44.87
N LYS A 3 -0.67 -14.67 -45.59
CA LYS A 3 -1.14 -13.32 -45.26
C LYS A 3 -1.92 -13.26 -43.95
N ILE A 4 -2.78 -14.25 -43.68
CA ILE A 4 -3.53 -14.36 -42.42
C ILE A 4 -2.59 -14.54 -41.21
N LEU A 5 -1.60 -15.44 -41.35
CA LEU A 5 -0.60 -15.66 -40.32
C LEU A 5 0.21 -14.37 -40.01
N LYS A 6 0.63 -13.64 -41.07
CA LYS A 6 1.32 -12.37 -40.90
C LYS A 6 0.44 -11.32 -40.17
N MET A 7 -0.84 -11.25 -40.51
CA MET A 7 -1.78 -10.34 -39.82
C MET A 7 -1.95 -10.72 -38.34
N ILE A 8 -2.08 -11.99 -38.00
CA ILE A 8 -2.17 -12.47 -36.60
C ILE A 8 -0.92 -12.08 -35.82
N VAL A 9 0.28 -12.28 -36.40
CA VAL A 9 1.54 -11.90 -35.72
C VAL A 9 1.61 -10.39 -35.46
N ILE A 10 1.16 -9.55 -36.41
CA ILE A 10 1.11 -8.09 -36.22
C ILE A 10 0.14 -7.72 -35.10
N ILE A 11 -1.05 -8.33 -35.07
CA ILE A 11 -2.05 -8.07 -34.01
C ILE A 11 -1.51 -8.47 -32.64
N ILE A 12 -0.90 -9.65 -32.51
CA ILE A 12 -0.30 -10.10 -31.26
C ILE A 12 0.81 -9.14 -30.83
N GLY A 13 1.69 -8.73 -31.76
CA GLY A 13 2.74 -7.75 -31.47
C GLY A 13 2.19 -6.41 -30.97
N ALA A 14 1.12 -5.91 -31.58
CA ALA A 14 0.45 -4.69 -31.15
C ALA A 14 -0.17 -4.82 -29.73
N ILE A 15 -0.79 -5.96 -29.42
CA ILE A 15 -1.35 -6.24 -28.09
C ILE A 15 -0.24 -6.28 -27.04
N ILE A 16 0.86 -6.98 -27.33
CA ILE A 16 2.02 -7.05 -26.40
C ILE A 16 2.59 -5.65 -26.16
N ALA A 17 2.76 -4.85 -27.22
CA ALA A 17 3.26 -3.48 -27.09
C ALA A 17 2.32 -2.60 -26.23
N LEU A 18 1.01 -2.73 -26.43
CA LEU A 18 0.00 -2.03 -25.62
C LEU A 18 0.09 -2.44 -24.15
N LEU A 19 0.12 -3.74 -23.85
CA LEU A 19 0.24 -4.25 -22.49
C LEU A 19 1.55 -3.82 -21.81
N ALA A 20 2.67 -3.81 -22.55
CA ALA A 20 3.94 -3.31 -22.06
C ALA A 20 3.88 -1.80 -21.75
N GLY A 21 3.21 -1.02 -22.59
CA GLY A 21 2.96 0.40 -22.36
C GLY A 21 2.12 0.67 -21.10
N VAL A 22 1.03 -0.08 -20.91
CA VAL A 22 0.19 -0.02 -19.71
C VAL A 22 1.00 -0.40 -18.47
N TYR A 23 1.76 -1.50 -18.53
CA TYR A 23 2.62 -1.93 -17.44
C TYR A 23 3.67 -0.87 -17.08
N ALA A 24 4.31 -0.27 -18.09
CA ALA A 24 5.28 0.81 -17.91
C ALA A 24 4.63 2.03 -17.23
N TYR A 25 3.44 2.42 -17.70
CA TYR A 25 2.70 3.56 -17.15
C TYR A 25 2.43 3.41 -15.65
N TYR A 26 2.02 2.22 -15.20
CA TYR A 26 1.74 1.94 -13.79
C TYR A 26 2.98 1.58 -12.95
N GLY A 27 4.18 1.83 -13.46
CA GLY A 27 5.43 1.68 -12.70
C GLY A 27 6.13 0.33 -12.87
N GLY A 28 5.69 -0.50 -13.83
CA GLY A 28 6.24 -1.84 -14.02
C GLY A 28 7.75 -1.91 -14.29
N PHE A 29 8.32 -0.85 -14.82
CA PHE A 29 9.77 -0.70 -15.03
C PHE A 29 10.43 0.30 -14.09
N SER A 30 9.70 0.83 -13.10
CA SER A 30 10.28 1.75 -12.11
C SER A 30 11.42 1.07 -11.34
N LYS A 31 12.46 1.83 -11.06
CA LYS A 31 13.58 1.37 -10.24
C LYS A 31 13.11 1.21 -8.80
N ILE A 32 13.34 0.05 -8.21
CA ILE A 32 13.12 -0.18 -6.79
C ILE A 32 14.38 0.24 -6.04
N THR A 33 14.27 1.24 -5.18
CA THR A 33 15.37 1.75 -4.35
C THR A 33 15.00 1.57 -2.89
N PHE A 34 15.93 1.05 -2.12
CA PHE A 34 15.79 0.83 -0.68
C PHE A 34 16.51 1.95 0.06
N ASN A 35 15.81 2.60 0.99
CA ASN A 35 16.36 3.64 1.83
C ASN A 35 16.10 3.29 3.29
N GLU A 36 17.12 3.39 4.13
CA GLU A 36 16.94 3.35 5.58
C GLU A 36 16.58 4.76 6.04
N ILE A 37 15.49 4.89 6.77
CA ILE A 37 15.00 6.18 7.27
C ILE A 37 14.60 6.04 8.73
N GLU A 38 14.73 7.13 9.49
CA GLU A 38 14.08 7.28 10.78
C GLU A 38 12.70 7.87 10.57
N ARG A 39 11.68 7.22 11.10
CA ARG A 39 10.29 7.64 10.98
C ARG A 39 9.48 7.23 12.21
N GLY A 40 8.36 7.92 12.42
CA GLY A 40 7.34 7.64 13.43
C GLY A 40 6.57 8.90 13.77
N GLY A 41 5.62 8.78 14.70
CA GLY A 41 4.77 9.88 15.14
C GLY A 41 3.61 10.19 14.19
N ASP A 42 3.49 9.51 13.04
CA ASP A 42 2.27 9.60 12.21
C ASP A 42 1.06 9.07 13.02
N VAL A 43 -0.02 9.85 13.07
CA VAL A 43 -1.24 9.46 13.78
C VAL A 43 -2.12 8.64 12.85
N LEU A 44 -2.35 7.39 13.22
CA LEU A 44 -3.07 6.39 12.45
C LEU A 44 -4.48 6.21 13.03
N VAL A 45 -5.52 6.43 12.22
CA VAL A 45 -6.92 6.09 12.53
C VAL A 45 -7.31 4.89 11.68
N TYR A 46 -7.73 3.79 12.31
CA TYR A 46 -7.85 2.52 11.59
C TYR A 46 -8.89 1.57 12.17
N GLU A 47 -9.24 0.60 11.37
CA GLU A 47 -9.96 -0.61 11.77
C GLU A 47 -9.05 -1.83 11.72
N ASN A 48 -9.24 -2.75 12.67
CA ASN A 48 -8.66 -4.10 12.58
C ASN A 48 -9.48 -4.93 11.59
N VAL A 49 -8.81 -5.49 10.60
CA VAL A 49 -9.45 -6.29 9.55
C VAL A 49 -8.88 -7.70 9.58
N VAL A 50 -9.78 -8.69 9.65
CA VAL A 50 -9.45 -10.10 9.45
C VAL A 50 -10.11 -10.59 8.17
N GLY A 51 -9.33 -11.14 7.25
CA GLY A 51 -9.80 -11.64 5.96
C GLY A 51 -8.93 -11.23 4.77
N ASP A 52 -9.48 -11.39 3.57
CA ASP A 52 -8.75 -11.08 2.32
C ASP A 52 -8.36 -9.58 2.26
N TYR A 53 -7.11 -9.29 2.01
CA TYR A 53 -6.54 -7.93 1.88
C TYR A 53 -7.20 -7.07 0.79
N LYS A 54 -7.98 -7.66 -0.11
CA LYS A 54 -8.81 -6.92 -1.07
C LYS A 54 -9.84 -6.00 -0.41
N GLN A 55 -10.19 -6.24 0.86
CA GLN A 55 -11.09 -5.38 1.62
C GLN A 55 -10.46 -4.03 1.99
N ALA A 56 -9.12 -3.93 1.96
CA ALA A 56 -8.40 -2.76 2.45
C ALA A 56 -8.87 -1.44 1.81
N ALA A 57 -9.08 -1.42 0.49
CA ALA A 57 -9.56 -0.21 -0.19
C ALA A 57 -10.92 0.25 0.34
N THR A 58 -11.89 -0.67 0.47
CA THR A 58 -13.24 -0.36 0.98
C THR A 58 -13.20 0.11 2.42
N VAL A 59 -12.35 -0.49 3.26
CA VAL A 59 -12.20 -0.08 4.66
C VAL A 59 -11.56 1.30 4.75
N SER A 60 -10.48 1.56 4.01
CA SER A 60 -9.84 2.88 3.97
C SER A 60 -10.78 3.97 3.50
N ASP A 61 -11.58 3.71 2.45
CA ASP A 61 -12.60 4.65 1.95
C ASP A 61 -13.67 4.93 3.01
N ARG A 62 -14.09 3.91 3.77
CA ARG A 62 -15.05 4.08 4.86
C ARG A 62 -14.49 4.96 5.97
N VAL A 63 -13.28 4.70 6.44
CA VAL A 63 -12.60 5.50 7.46
C VAL A 63 -12.46 6.95 6.99
N TYR A 64 -11.99 7.16 5.76
CA TYR A 64 -11.88 8.49 5.14
C TYR A 64 -13.21 9.24 5.14
N ASN A 65 -14.28 8.61 4.64
CA ASN A 65 -15.58 9.25 4.51
C ASN A 65 -16.19 9.63 5.88
N ILE A 66 -16.01 8.80 6.90
CA ILE A 66 -16.48 9.09 8.25
C ILE A 66 -15.66 10.24 8.86
N LEU A 67 -14.32 10.21 8.73
CA LEU A 67 -13.47 11.30 9.20
C LEU A 67 -13.86 12.62 8.55
N LEU A 68 -14.12 12.64 7.26
CA LEU A 68 -14.49 13.83 6.52
C LEU A 68 -15.90 14.32 6.88
N ASN A 69 -16.91 13.44 6.84
CA ASN A 69 -18.31 13.85 6.91
C ASN A 69 -18.79 14.06 8.36
N ASP A 70 -18.33 13.24 9.30
CA ASP A 70 -18.83 13.29 10.69
C ASP A 70 -17.95 14.17 11.58
N TYR A 71 -16.63 14.26 11.26
CA TYR A 71 -15.67 15.00 12.08
C TYR A 71 -15.05 16.21 11.37
N ASN A 72 -15.35 16.43 10.08
CA ASN A 72 -14.76 17.48 9.23
C ASN A 72 -13.22 17.42 9.22
N ILE A 73 -12.66 16.19 9.23
CA ILE A 73 -11.23 15.93 9.16
C ILE A 73 -10.91 15.37 7.77
N GLU A 74 -10.23 16.16 6.96
CA GLU A 74 -9.73 15.72 5.67
C GLU A 74 -8.37 15.04 5.84
N THR A 75 -8.18 13.89 5.17
CA THR A 75 -6.92 13.15 5.16
C THR A 75 -6.48 12.89 3.73
N PHE A 76 -5.18 12.93 3.50
CA PHE A 76 -4.60 12.79 2.16
C PHE A 76 -3.82 11.49 1.95
N LYS A 77 -3.64 10.72 3.02
CA LYS A 77 -2.90 9.47 3.02
C LYS A 77 -3.72 8.36 3.63
N GLY A 78 -4.05 7.37 2.82
CA GLY A 78 -4.52 6.08 3.30
C GLY A 78 -3.35 5.19 3.70
N PHE A 79 -3.60 4.18 4.54
CA PHE A 79 -2.59 3.17 4.84
C PHE A 79 -3.20 1.79 5.10
N GLY A 80 -2.34 0.76 4.95
CA GLY A 80 -2.58 -0.58 5.43
C GLY A 80 -1.33 -1.15 6.09
N ILE A 81 -1.47 -1.75 7.27
CA ILE A 81 -0.42 -2.55 7.91
C ILE A 81 -0.82 -4.01 7.75
N TYR A 82 0.00 -4.79 7.06
CA TYR A 82 -0.26 -6.18 6.70
C TYR A 82 0.66 -7.10 7.50
N TYR A 83 0.06 -7.94 8.34
CA TYR A 83 0.79 -8.78 9.30
C TYR A 83 1.16 -10.14 8.76
N ASP A 84 0.38 -10.65 7.80
CA ASP A 84 0.49 -12.04 7.36
C ASP A 84 0.88 -12.11 5.87
N ASN A 85 1.72 -13.10 5.55
CA ASN A 85 2.07 -13.37 4.16
C ASN A 85 0.95 -14.19 3.49
N PRO A 86 0.31 -13.67 2.41
CA PRO A 86 -0.76 -14.38 1.70
C PRO A 86 -0.36 -15.73 1.11
N ALA A 87 0.94 -16.01 0.98
CA ALA A 87 1.42 -17.31 0.52
C ALA A 87 1.37 -18.38 1.63
N ASN A 88 1.39 -17.96 2.90
CA ASN A 88 1.54 -18.85 4.05
C ASN A 88 0.30 -18.92 4.93
N VAL A 89 -0.60 -17.93 4.84
CA VAL A 89 -1.78 -17.81 5.69
C VAL A 89 -3.04 -17.86 4.85
N GLU A 90 -4.03 -18.60 5.32
CA GLU A 90 -5.35 -18.68 4.71
C GLU A 90 -6.01 -17.29 4.68
N LYS A 91 -6.59 -16.92 3.53
CA LYS A 91 -7.17 -15.58 3.32
C LYS A 91 -8.15 -15.15 4.39
N SER A 92 -8.96 -16.09 4.91
CA SER A 92 -9.93 -15.84 5.97
C SER A 92 -9.31 -15.49 7.33
N LYS A 93 -8.01 -15.74 7.50
CA LYS A 93 -7.26 -15.55 8.76
C LYS A 93 -6.22 -14.44 8.68
N MET A 94 -6.02 -13.84 7.50
CA MET A 94 -5.05 -12.75 7.34
C MET A 94 -5.49 -11.52 8.14
N ARG A 95 -4.51 -10.90 8.80
CA ARG A 95 -4.73 -9.74 9.69
C ARG A 95 -4.12 -8.50 9.08
N SER A 96 -4.87 -7.41 9.16
CA SER A 96 -4.38 -6.08 8.77
C SER A 96 -5.03 -5.00 9.63
N GLU A 97 -4.39 -3.85 9.66
CA GLU A 97 -4.94 -2.59 10.16
C GLU A 97 -5.02 -1.63 8.97
N VAL A 98 -6.19 -1.06 8.75
CA VAL A 98 -6.44 -0.28 7.54
C VAL A 98 -7.16 1.01 7.88
N GLY A 99 -6.72 2.12 7.32
CA GLY A 99 -7.35 3.42 7.58
C GLY A 99 -6.63 4.59 6.95
N CYS A 100 -6.60 5.72 7.68
CA CYS A 100 -6.04 6.98 7.23
C CYS A 100 -5.02 7.54 8.21
N ILE A 101 -4.06 8.28 7.69
CA ILE A 101 -3.09 9.05 8.48
C ILE A 101 -3.66 10.44 8.67
N MET A 102 -3.83 10.88 9.91
CA MET A 102 -4.22 12.25 10.21
C MET A 102 -3.01 13.19 10.11
N GLU A 103 -3.14 14.26 9.35
CA GLU A 103 -2.07 15.28 9.19
C GLU A 103 -1.92 16.15 10.44
N THR A 104 -3.00 16.32 11.20
CA THR A 104 -3.04 17.10 12.44
C THR A 104 -3.89 16.38 13.48
N MET A 105 -3.44 16.38 14.72
CA MET A 105 -4.21 15.83 15.83
C MET A 105 -5.38 16.80 16.15
N PRO A 106 -6.64 16.34 16.09
CA PRO A 106 -7.78 17.15 16.52
C PRO A 106 -7.79 17.35 18.05
N GLY A 107 -8.67 18.22 18.53
CA GLY A 107 -8.85 18.43 19.98
C GLY A 107 -9.29 17.15 20.69
N SER A 108 -9.00 17.05 21.98
CA SER A 108 -9.24 15.86 22.81
C SER A 108 -10.68 15.33 22.76
N ILE A 109 -11.67 16.21 22.69
CA ILE A 109 -13.09 15.82 22.59
C ILE A 109 -13.34 15.08 21.27
N THR A 110 -12.82 15.58 20.17
CA THR A 110 -12.94 14.95 18.85
C THR A 110 -12.21 13.61 18.81
N VAL A 111 -11.03 13.51 19.41
CA VAL A 111 -10.28 12.23 19.54
C VAL A 111 -11.13 11.20 20.25
N SER A 112 -11.69 11.53 21.42
CA SER A 112 -12.54 10.60 22.18
C SER A 112 -13.80 10.17 21.40
N GLN A 113 -14.34 11.03 20.55
CA GLN A 113 -15.46 10.67 19.67
C GLN A 113 -15.03 9.70 18.56
N ILE A 114 -13.88 9.93 17.93
CA ILE A 114 -13.34 9.04 16.90
C ILE A 114 -13.04 7.65 17.50
N GLU A 115 -12.49 7.58 18.72
CA GLU A 115 -12.19 6.34 19.42
C GLU A 115 -13.42 5.48 19.73
N THR A 116 -14.62 6.04 19.66
CA THR A 116 -15.86 5.24 19.77
C THR A 116 -16.11 4.36 18.53
N GLN A 117 -15.52 4.70 17.39
CA GLN A 117 -15.76 4.04 16.10
C GLN A 117 -14.50 3.37 15.54
N PHE A 118 -13.32 3.94 15.80
CA PHE A 118 -12.05 3.54 15.24
C PHE A 118 -10.98 3.38 16.31
N ASN A 119 -9.91 2.67 15.98
CA ASN A 119 -8.71 2.68 16.78
C ASN A 119 -7.81 3.85 16.37
N ILE A 120 -7.10 4.42 17.34
CA ILE A 120 -6.08 5.46 17.10
C ILE A 120 -4.77 4.99 17.72
N LYS A 121 -3.68 5.16 16.98
CA LYS A 121 -2.31 4.96 17.50
C LYS A 121 -1.33 5.86 16.77
N GLU A 122 -0.16 6.05 17.35
CA GLU A 122 0.98 6.64 16.66
C GLU A 122 1.84 5.55 16.03
N LEU A 123 2.36 5.82 14.83
CA LEU A 123 3.40 4.99 14.24
C LEU A 123 4.63 5.03 15.17
N PRO A 124 5.14 3.89 15.65
CA PRO A 124 6.31 3.88 16.52
C PRO A 124 7.51 4.58 15.89
N GLN A 125 8.24 5.35 16.71
CA GLN A 125 9.51 5.92 16.29
C GLN A 125 10.55 4.80 16.14
N GLY A 126 11.23 4.79 15.00
CA GLY A 126 12.22 3.75 14.72
C GLY A 126 12.86 3.86 13.35
N LYS A 127 13.74 2.91 13.07
CA LYS A 127 14.34 2.75 11.75
C LYS A 127 13.45 1.88 10.87
N TYR A 128 13.26 2.34 9.67
CA TYR A 128 12.45 1.65 8.67
C TYR A 128 13.21 1.54 7.35
N LEU A 129 13.11 0.38 6.74
CA LEU A 129 13.41 0.22 5.33
C LEU A 129 12.23 0.78 4.53
N SER A 130 12.50 1.79 3.70
CA SER A 130 11.51 2.51 2.91
C SER A 130 11.72 2.30 1.42
N ILE A 131 10.62 2.06 0.69
CA ILE A 131 10.60 1.96 -0.77
C ILE A 131 9.49 2.86 -1.28
N GLU A 132 9.80 3.72 -2.24
CA GLU A 132 8.78 4.52 -2.93
C GLU A 132 8.45 3.91 -4.30
N PHE A 133 7.15 3.87 -4.61
CA PHE A 133 6.64 3.34 -5.86
C PHE A 133 5.58 4.28 -6.45
N PRO A 134 5.51 4.48 -7.80
CA PRO A 134 4.51 5.36 -8.39
C PRO A 134 3.07 4.94 -8.08
N PHE A 135 2.22 5.91 -7.76
CA PHE A 135 0.78 5.70 -7.57
C PHE A 135 -0.01 6.45 -8.65
N LYS A 136 -0.58 5.71 -9.58
CA LYS A 136 -1.40 6.21 -10.70
C LYS A 136 -2.78 5.55 -10.73
N GLY A 137 -3.29 5.13 -9.57
CA GLY A 137 -4.54 4.41 -9.39
C GLY A 137 -4.35 2.96 -8.96
N SER A 138 -5.45 2.23 -8.86
CA SER A 138 -5.49 0.87 -8.29
C SER A 138 -4.57 -0.14 -9.00
N MET A 139 -4.34 0.01 -10.29
CA MET A 139 -3.41 -0.84 -11.04
C MET A 139 -1.96 -0.66 -10.57
N SER A 140 -1.56 0.53 -10.09
CA SER A 140 -0.24 0.73 -9.49
C SER A 140 -0.06 -0.08 -8.22
N ILE A 141 -1.12 -0.30 -7.43
CA ILE A 141 -1.07 -1.15 -6.24
C ILE A 141 -0.73 -2.59 -6.66
N LEU A 142 -1.44 -3.13 -7.66
CA LEU A 142 -1.18 -4.48 -8.16
C LEU A 142 0.25 -4.62 -8.69
N VAL A 143 0.69 -3.67 -9.52
CA VAL A 143 2.07 -3.67 -10.08
C VAL A 143 3.10 -3.51 -8.96
N GLY A 144 2.83 -2.66 -7.94
CA GLY A 144 3.66 -2.49 -6.76
C GLY A 144 3.83 -3.79 -5.99
N ILE A 145 2.73 -4.49 -5.69
CA ILE A 145 2.77 -5.80 -5.02
C ILE A 145 3.67 -6.77 -5.80
N MET A 146 3.48 -6.86 -7.12
CA MET A 146 4.28 -7.78 -7.98
C MET A 146 5.76 -7.41 -8.07
N ARG A 147 6.13 -6.14 -7.88
CA ARG A 147 7.48 -5.63 -8.04
C ARG A 147 8.21 -5.42 -6.72
N VAL A 148 7.54 -4.80 -5.74
CA VAL A 148 8.16 -4.37 -4.48
C VAL A 148 8.36 -5.55 -3.55
N TYR A 149 7.35 -6.39 -3.32
CA TYR A 149 7.47 -7.50 -2.36
C TYR A 149 8.56 -8.52 -2.72
N PRO A 150 8.69 -9.00 -3.97
CA PRO A 150 9.80 -9.89 -4.32
C PRO A 150 11.18 -9.22 -4.18
N ALA A 151 11.27 -7.91 -4.51
CA ALA A 151 12.52 -7.17 -4.35
C ALA A 151 12.86 -6.96 -2.87
N LEU A 152 11.85 -6.66 -2.04
CA LEU A 152 11.98 -6.50 -0.59
C LEU A 152 12.46 -7.80 0.08
N ASN A 153 11.81 -8.93 -0.22
CA ASN A 153 12.19 -10.24 0.32
C ASN A 153 13.66 -10.57 -0.01
N LYS A 154 14.05 -10.35 -1.28
CA LYS A 154 15.44 -10.57 -1.70
C LYS A 154 16.43 -9.61 -1.02
N TYR A 155 16.03 -8.38 -0.74
CA TYR A 155 16.86 -7.40 -0.03
C TYR A 155 17.05 -7.85 1.44
N ILE A 156 15.97 -8.23 2.11
CA ILE A 156 15.97 -8.73 3.49
C ILE A 156 16.92 -9.93 3.62
N GLU A 157 16.74 -10.94 2.75
CA GLU A 157 17.57 -12.15 2.75
C GLU A 157 19.06 -11.83 2.54
N ARG A 158 19.39 -10.99 1.57
CA ARG A 158 20.78 -10.62 1.25
C ARG A 158 21.50 -9.84 2.35
N ASN A 159 20.76 -9.05 3.12
CA ASN A 159 21.33 -8.20 4.17
C ASN A 159 21.17 -8.82 5.56
N GLY A 160 20.63 -10.05 5.68
CA GLY A 160 20.43 -10.73 6.96
C GLY A 160 19.46 -9.99 7.89
N LEU A 161 18.49 -9.26 7.32
CA LEU A 161 17.47 -8.56 8.09
C LEU A 161 16.38 -9.55 8.52
N ASP A 162 15.66 -9.19 9.58
CA ASP A 162 14.52 -9.99 10.04
C ASP A 162 13.42 -9.99 8.97
N SER A 163 13.03 -11.20 8.52
CA SER A 163 11.93 -11.39 7.57
C SER A 163 10.56 -11.28 8.22
N GLU A 164 10.49 -11.43 9.54
CA GLU A 164 9.24 -11.35 10.28
C GLU A 164 8.76 -9.89 10.42
N GLY A 165 7.54 -9.73 10.86
CA GLY A 165 6.92 -8.45 11.10
C GLY A 165 6.11 -7.90 9.93
N ALA A 166 5.31 -6.89 10.26
CA ALA A 166 4.37 -6.30 9.33
C ALA A 166 5.05 -5.41 8.28
N ILE A 167 4.40 -5.29 7.14
CA ILE A 167 4.72 -4.29 6.13
C ILE A 167 3.59 -3.25 6.12
N MET A 168 3.95 -1.98 6.23
CA MET A 168 3.03 -0.87 6.09
C MET A 168 3.10 -0.31 4.68
N GLU A 169 1.97 -0.15 4.05
CA GLU A 169 1.81 0.56 2.78
C GLU A 169 1.11 1.90 3.05
N ILE A 170 1.69 3.00 2.61
CA ILE A 170 1.09 4.34 2.69
C ILE A 170 0.79 4.81 1.28
N TYR A 171 -0.46 5.13 1.02
CA TYR A 171 -0.96 5.65 -0.25
C TYR A 171 -0.99 7.18 -0.19
N ASP A 172 0.11 7.80 -0.57
CA ASP A 172 0.29 9.25 -0.57
C ASP A 172 -0.28 9.84 -1.87
N VAL A 173 -1.56 10.19 -1.82
CA VAL A 173 -2.33 10.67 -2.99
C VAL A 173 -1.77 11.98 -3.55
N PRO A 174 -1.48 13.02 -2.73
CA PRO A 174 -0.92 14.27 -3.22
C PRO A 174 0.41 14.10 -3.95
N ASN A 175 1.29 13.26 -3.40
CA ASN A 175 2.63 13.03 -3.98
C ASN A 175 2.65 11.91 -5.02
N LYS A 176 1.49 11.29 -5.31
CA LYS A 176 1.32 10.21 -6.31
C LYS A 176 2.29 9.06 -6.12
N LYS A 177 2.46 8.61 -4.87
CA LYS A 177 3.35 7.50 -4.52
C LYS A 177 2.75 6.57 -3.48
N ILE A 178 3.16 5.31 -3.55
CA ILE A 178 2.98 4.32 -2.50
C ILE A 178 4.32 4.20 -1.78
N ILE A 179 4.29 4.30 -0.44
CA ILE A 179 5.49 4.14 0.39
C ILE A 179 5.32 2.83 1.15
N TYR A 180 6.23 1.90 0.92
CA TYR A 180 6.32 0.66 1.67
C TYR A 180 7.31 0.84 2.80
N LEU A 181 6.91 0.51 4.02
CA LEU A 181 7.73 0.59 5.21
C LEU A 181 7.81 -0.78 5.89
N LYS A 182 9.02 -1.19 6.24
CA LYS A 182 9.30 -2.33 7.10
C LYS A 182 10.21 -1.88 8.23
N ALA A 183 9.82 -2.11 9.47
CA ALA A 183 10.70 -1.85 10.63
C ALA A 183 11.94 -2.74 10.56
N ILE A 184 13.13 -2.20 10.92
CA ILE A 184 14.43 -2.87 10.90
C ILE A 184 15.21 -2.60 12.19
#